data_37c846fd0fccbb956c1a2e52a588b98f
#
_entry.id   37c846fd0fccbb956c1a2e52a588b98f
#
_cell.length_a   1.000
_cell.length_b   1.000
_cell.length_c   1.000
_cell.angle_alpha   90.00
_cell.angle_beta   90.00
_cell.angle_gamma   90.00
#
_symmetry.space_group_name_H-M   'P 1'
#
loop_
_entity.id
_entity.type
_entity.pdbx_description
1 polymer ?
#
loop_
_entity_poly.entity_id
_entity_poly.type
_entity_poly.pdbx_seq_one_letter_code
_entity_poly.pdbx_strand_id
1 'polypeptide(L)'
;VFNISNPEQKGSRNVELNILNQDVFSSENKTWEVDRETITISYTVRSNKASSVKASDFNVYIDLNDYSITGSVPVYVELKNPENSASIQDIVARPSVVHVSVEDLQRKKFTLTTHRSGKEEDGYVVASIHTEPDTIYATGPESTIGRISSVGLLINVDGLNKTTSGKGKAVFYDANGKTIDSLGNVTLSQEEVDYTVVIHKKKDLKIAVNATGIPQSGYSLESLDISPKTVSVSGNESLLESINSIDLPPLDISGTSSDVQKVYSLDDYLAKGVSLTEPNNTVTVTARLKKNVETTEETTTESKEESKSTEESTTESKEESSFGSEEGSDGKPSIKNSSSAEKKASVEESRQSTQEGKASVTENKSP
;
A
#
# COMPACT_ATOMS: atom_id res chain seq x y z
N VAL A 1 -61.56 54.82 -17.42
CA VAL A 1 -60.95 53.61 -18.00
C VAL A 1 -59.47 53.63 -17.59
N PHE A 2 -59.10 52.81 -16.60
CA PHE A 2 -57.68 52.61 -16.21
C PHE A 2 -57.02 51.81 -17.32
N ASN A 3 -56.16 52.46 -18.08
CA ASN A 3 -55.29 51.79 -19.06
C ASN A 3 -54.18 51.06 -18.27
N ILE A 4 -54.39 49.79 -17.96
CA ILE A 4 -53.39 48.95 -17.30
C ILE A 4 -52.26 48.71 -18.35
N SER A 5 -51.22 49.52 -18.17
CA SER A 5 -49.97 49.33 -18.94
C SER A 5 -49.46 47.90 -18.69
N ASN A 6 -49.33 47.10 -19.70
CA ASN A 6 -48.71 45.76 -19.66
C ASN A 6 -47.40 45.81 -20.49
N PRO A 7 -46.37 46.45 -19.95
CA PRO A 7 -45.11 46.65 -20.66
C PRO A 7 -44.38 45.32 -20.89
N GLU A 8 -43.52 45.31 -21.89
CA GLU A 8 -42.56 44.20 -22.11
C GLU A 8 -41.42 44.28 -21.13
N GLN A 9 -41.00 43.18 -20.66
CA GLN A 9 -39.82 43.04 -19.79
C GLN A 9 -38.94 41.85 -20.23
N LYS A 10 -37.63 41.99 -19.96
CA LYS A 10 -36.66 40.95 -20.22
C LYS A 10 -36.65 39.92 -19.08
N GLY A 11 -36.63 38.64 -19.44
CA GLY A 11 -36.46 37.54 -18.53
C GLY A 11 -35.30 36.64 -18.93
N SER A 12 -34.85 35.80 -18.01
CA SER A 12 -33.89 34.75 -18.33
C SER A 12 -34.16 33.48 -17.52
N ARG A 13 -33.78 32.34 -18.09
CA ARG A 13 -33.88 31.02 -17.46
C ARG A 13 -32.66 30.20 -17.85
N ASN A 14 -32.14 29.44 -16.88
CA ASN A 14 -31.16 28.39 -17.16
C ASN A 14 -31.93 27.13 -17.51
N VAL A 15 -31.63 26.53 -18.62
CA VAL A 15 -32.27 25.37 -19.20
C VAL A 15 -31.22 24.30 -19.46
N GLU A 16 -31.53 23.06 -19.13
CA GLU A 16 -30.67 21.93 -19.44
C GLU A 16 -30.53 21.75 -20.95
N LEU A 17 -29.32 21.44 -21.37
CA LEU A 17 -28.98 21.22 -22.79
C LEU A 17 -29.29 19.77 -23.18
N ASN A 18 -30.17 19.58 -24.12
CA ASN A 18 -30.40 18.28 -24.74
C ASN A 18 -29.41 18.07 -25.88
N ILE A 19 -28.91 16.86 -26.02
CA ILE A 19 -27.95 16.51 -27.09
C ILE A 19 -28.60 15.48 -27.97
N LEU A 20 -28.71 15.82 -29.25
CA LEU A 20 -29.30 14.96 -30.30
C LEU A 20 -28.18 14.23 -31.05
N ASN A 21 -28.51 13.06 -31.61
CA ASN A 21 -27.64 12.25 -32.48
C ASN A 21 -26.32 11.89 -31.80
N GLN A 22 -26.40 11.45 -30.52
CA GLN A 22 -25.26 11.12 -29.66
C GLN A 22 -24.37 9.99 -30.20
N ASP A 23 -24.88 9.20 -31.09
CA ASP A 23 -24.24 8.03 -31.73
C ASP A 23 -23.45 8.34 -33.00
N VAL A 24 -23.49 9.61 -33.47
CA VAL A 24 -22.86 10.01 -34.74
C VAL A 24 -21.37 9.66 -34.81
N PHE A 25 -20.65 9.72 -33.70
CA PHE A 25 -19.22 9.41 -33.60
C PHE A 25 -18.92 7.93 -33.28
N SER A 26 -19.93 7.15 -32.94
CA SER A 26 -19.74 5.74 -32.52
C SER A 26 -19.20 4.86 -33.64
N SER A 27 -19.60 5.12 -34.88
CA SER A 27 -19.12 4.39 -36.06
C SER A 27 -17.63 4.60 -36.33
N GLU A 28 -17.08 5.71 -35.89
CA GLU A 28 -15.65 6.06 -36.01
C GLU A 28 -14.83 5.68 -34.81
N ASN A 29 -15.40 4.97 -33.80
CA ASN A 29 -14.78 4.63 -32.54
C ASN A 29 -14.29 5.88 -31.76
N LYS A 30 -15.12 6.94 -31.79
CA LYS A 30 -14.86 8.20 -31.08
C LYS A 30 -15.90 8.44 -30.01
N THR A 31 -15.55 9.26 -29.05
CA THR A 31 -16.42 9.77 -27.98
C THR A 31 -16.41 11.29 -28.00
N TRP A 32 -17.37 11.89 -27.34
CA TRP A 32 -17.53 13.33 -27.30
C TRP A 32 -17.84 13.81 -25.89
N GLU A 33 -17.52 15.07 -25.62
CA GLU A 33 -17.81 15.77 -24.38
C GLU A 33 -18.21 17.21 -24.71
N VAL A 34 -19.16 17.77 -23.94
CA VAL A 34 -19.59 19.16 -24.09
C VAL A 34 -19.01 20.01 -22.96
N ASP A 35 -18.69 21.26 -23.26
CA ASP A 35 -18.11 22.20 -22.28
C ASP A 35 -19.12 22.68 -21.23
N ARG A 36 -20.43 22.40 -21.40
CA ARG A 36 -21.50 22.78 -20.48
C ARG A 36 -22.78 21.97 -20.63
N GLU A 37 -23.48 21.82 -19.53
CA GLU A 37 -24.75 21.07 -19.46
C GLU A 37 -25.96 21.99 -19.45
N THR A 38 -25.81 23.31 -19.26
CA THR A 38 -26.89 24.27 -19.15
C THR A 38 -26.66 25.50 -20.01
N ILE A 39 -27.73 26.06 -20.56
CA ILE A 39 -27.73 27.28 -21.38
C ILE A 39 -28.65 28.29 -20.75
N THR A 40 -28.22 29.55 -20.70
CA THR A 40 -29.07 30.66 -20.30
C THR A 40 -29.87 31.16 -21.48
N ILE A 41 -31.20 31.07 -21.38
CA ILE A 41 -32.13 31.61 -22.38
C ILE A 41 -32.59 32.97 -21.90
N SER A 42 -32.34 33.99 -22.72
CA SER A 42 -32.86 35.35 -22.54
C SER A 42 -34.04 35.56 -23.45
N TYR A 43 -35.10 36.20 -22.97
CA TYR A 43 -36.32 36.44 -23.74
C TYR A 43 -36.99 37.73 -23.29
N THR A 44 -37.92 38.21 -24.12
CA THR A 44 -38.81 39.34 -23.83
C THR A 44 -40.23 38.82 -23.65
N VAL A 45 -40.92 39.26 -22.60
CA VAL A 45 -42.28 38.84 -22.27
C VAL A 45 -43.11 39.98 -21.69
N ARG A 46 -44.40 39.98 -21.85
CA ARG A 46 -45.28 40.96 -21.22
C ARG A 46 -45.34 40.76 -19.70
N SER A 47 -45.33 41.86 -18.92
CA SER A 47 -45.22 41.82 -17.46
C SER A 47 -46.26 40.94 -16.77
N ASN A 48 -47.49 40.83 -17.28
CA ASN A 48 -48.55 39.99 -16.72
C ASN A 48 -48.32 38.48 -16.92
N LYS A 49 -47.37 38.09 -17.81
CA LYS A 49 -47.03 36.70 -18.10
C LYS A 49 -45.66 36.30 -17.60
N ALA A 50 -44.87 37.26 -17.14
CA ALA A 50 -43.47 37.03 -16.77
C ALA A 50 -43.27 35.96 -15.67
N SER A 51 -44.18 35.90 -14.69
CA SER A 51 -44.14 34.92 -13.60
C SER A 51 -44.52 33.50 -14.05
N SER A 52 -45.24 33.36 -15.14
CA SER A 52 -45.67 32.06 -15.66
C SER A 52 -44.62 31.35 -16.53
N VAL A 53 -43.59 32.06 -16.99
CA VAL A 53 -42.54 31.48 -17.84
C VAL A 53 -41.58 30.64 -16.99
N LYS A 54 -41.46 29.35 -17.33
CA LYS A 54 -40.60 28.35 -16.65
C LYS A 54 -39.47 27.89 -17.57
N ALA A 55 -38.44 27.30 -17.01
CA ALA A 55 -37.38 26.64 -17.78
C ALA A 55 -37.95 25.52 -18.67
N SER A 56 -38.94 24.80 -18.17
CA SER A 56 -39.63 23.71 -18.89
C SER A 56 -40.38 24.15 -20.16
N ASP A 57 -40.64 25.45 -20.34
CA ASP A 57 -41.30 25.99 -21.54
C ASP A 57 -40.36 26.02 -22.75
N PHE A 58 -39.03 25.88 -22.52
CA PHE A 58 -38.00 25.88 -23.52
C PHE A 58 -37.44 24.46 -23.75
N ASN A 59 -37.23 24.11 -25.01
CA ASN A 59 -36.42 22.98 -25.43
C ASN A 59 -35.13 23.56 -25.99
N VAL A 60 -34.02 23.33 -25.31
CA VAL A 60 -32.70 23.77 -25.72
C VAL A 60 -31.90 22.56 -26.12
N TYR A 61 -31.36 22.57 -27.33
CA TYR A 61 -30.62 21.42 -27.80
C TYR A 61 -29.51 21.80 -28.75
N ILE A 62 -28.53 20.90 -28.89
CA ILE A 62 -27.55 20.86 -29.98
C ILE A 62 -27.75 19.56 -30.76
N ASP A 63 -27.39 19.56 -32.03
CA ASP A 63 -27.34 18.37 -32.88
C ASP A 63 -25.89 18.05 -33.22
N LEU A 64 -25.40 16.86 -32.83
CA LEU A 64 -24.02 16.47 -33.10
C LEU A 64 -23.72 16.24 -34.59
N ASN A 65 -24.74 16.11 -35.43
CA ASN A 65 -24.56 16.15 -36.88
C ASN A 65 -24.04 17.51 -37.38
N ASP A 66 -24.29 18.59 -36.64
CA ASP A 66 -23.81 19.95 -36.98
C ASP A 66 -22.38 20.19 -36.49
N TYR A 67 -21.71 19.15 -35.95
CA TYR A 67 -20.33 19.26 -35.52
C TYR A 67 -19.40 19.66 -36.66
N SER A 68 -18.59 20.67 -36.42
CA SER A 68 -17.59 21.14 -37.37
C SER A 68 -16.17 20.94 -36.80
N ILE A 69 -15.18 21.01 -37.68
CA ILE A 69 -13.77 20.88 -37.35
C ILE A 69 -13.29 21.90 -36.27
N THR A 70 -14.07 22.98 -36.10
CA THR A 70 -13.80 23.99 -35.03
C THR A 70 -14.26 23.55 -33.65
N GLY A 71 -14.99 22.45 -33.56
CA GLY A 71 -15.56 21.97 -32.29
C GLY A 71 -16.79 22.75 -31.82
N SER A 72 -17.29 23.72 -32.61
CA SER A 72 -18.43 24.55 -32.22
C SER A 72 -19.72 24.02 -32.84
N VAL A 73 -20.73 23.78 -32.00
CA VAL A 73 -22.06 23.34 -32.43
C VAL A 73 -23.09 24.39 -32.02
N PRO A 74 -24.01 24.79 -32.98
CA PRO A 74 -25.01 25.81 -32.67
C PRO A 74 -26.05 25.30 -31.67
N VAL A 75 -26.52 26.24 -30.82
CA VAL A 75 -27.59 25.96 -29.85
C VAL A 75 -28.93 26.35 -30.48
N TYR A 76 -29.85 25.41 -30.53
CA TYR A 76 -31.22 25.59 -30.95
C TYR A 76 -32.14 25.74 -29.77
N VAL A 77 -33.16 26.61 -29.92
CA VAL A 77 -34.18 26.84 -28.90
C VAL A 77 -35.55 26.75 -29.51
N GLU A 78 -36.39 25.91 -28.96
CA GLU A 78 -37.80 25.78 -29.32
C GLU A 78 -38.69 26.03 -28.11
N LEU A 79 -39.88 26.56 -28.31
CA LEU A 79 -40.88 26.69 -27.27
C LEU A 79 -41.78 25.44 -27.24
N LYS A 80 -41.81 24.80 -26.05
CA LYS A 80 -42.65 23.58 -25.83
C LYS A 80 -44.09 23.91 -25.43
N ASN A 81 -44.32 25.09 -24.80
CA ASN A 81 -45.64 25.43 -24.29
C ASN A 81 -46.38 26.40 -25.23
N PRO A 82 -47.41 25.92 -25.96
CA PRO A 82 -48.17 26.75 -26.87
C PRO A 82 -48.85 27.96 -26.22
N GLU A 83 -49.26 27.84 -24.93
CA GLU A 83 -49.96 28.92 -24.22
C GLU A 83 -49.02 30.11 -23.93
N ASN A 84 -47.75 29.87 -23.74
CA ASN A 84 -46.75 30.90 -23.49
C ASN A 84 -46.03 31.36 -24.76
N SER A 85 -46.05 30.56 -25.83
CA SER A 85 -45.30 30.84 -27.06
C SER A 85 -45.69 32.14 -27.71
N ALA A 86 -46.99 32.48 -27.72
CA ALA A 86 -47.51 33.74 -28.31
C ALA A 86 -47.12 35.00 -27.51
N SER A 87 -46.64 34.85 -26.27
CA SER A 87 -46.30 35.97 -25.40
C SER A 87 -44.78 36.13 -25.16
N ILE A 88 -43.98 35.19 -25.64
CA ILE A 88 -42.51 35.21 -25.50
C ILE A 88 -41.89 35.60 -26.83
N GLN A 89 -41.05 36.64 -26.85
CA GLN A 89 -40.39 37.17 -28.02
C GLN A 89 -38.87 37.30 -27.75
N ASP A 90 -38.11 37.58 -28.82
CA ASP A 90 -36.66 37.83 -28.75
C ASP A 90 -35.86 36.77 -27.96
N ILE A 91 -36.12 35.52 -28.30
CA ILE A 91 -35.47 34.39 -27.60
C ILE A 91 -34.02 34.26 -28.09
N VAL A 92 -33.08 34.34 -27.15
CA VAL A 92 -31.65 34.25 -27.41
C VAL A 92 -31.00 33.27 -26.45
N ALA A 93 -30.31 32.25 -26.99
CA ALA A 93 -29.44 31.37 -26.23
C ALA A 93 -28.10 32.06 -25.91
N ARG A 94 -27.62 31.91 -24.69
CA ARG A 94 -26.32 32.44 -24.28
C ARG A 94 -25.54 31.34 -23.54
N PRO A 95 -24.47 30.85 -24.12
CA PRO A 95 -23.96 31.14 -25.47
C PRO A 95 -24.84 30.57 -26.57
N SER A 96 -24.65 31.10 -27.78
CA SER A 96 -25.35 30.63 -29.02
C SER A 96 -24.67 29.40 -29.66
N VAL A 97 -23.47 29.03 -29.18
CA VAL A 97 -22.72 27.85 -29.58
C VAL A 97 -22.16 27.18 -28.34
N VAL A 98 -22.03 25.86 -28.41
CA VAL A 98 -21.40 25.00 -27.39
C VAL A 98 -20.17 24.38 -28.03
N HIS A 99 -19.10 24.25 -27.24
CA HIS A 99 -17.91 23.56 -27.69
C HIS A 99 -18.04 22.07 -27.39
N VAL A 100 -17.85 21.25 -28.43
CA VAL A 100 -17.84 19.80 -28.35
C VAL A 100 -16.44 19.31 -28.64
N SER A 101 -15.83 18.64 -27.68
CA SER A 101 -14.56 17.94 -27.85
C SER A 101 -14.83 16.52 -28.34
N VAL A 102 -14.17 16.11 -29.41
CA VAL A 102 -14.27 14.75 -29.95
C VAL A 102 -12.89 14.11 -29.88
N GLU A 103 -12.81 12.95 -29.26
CA GLU A 103 -11.58 12.19 -29.07
C GLU A 103 -11.76 10.74 -29.50
N ASP A 104 -10.65 10.08 -29.81
CA ASP A 104 -10.63 8.65 -30.04
C ASP A 104 -10.98 7.88 -28.76
N LEU A 105 -11.80 6.86 -28.92
CA LEU A 105 -12.15 5.95 -27.82
C LEU A 105 -11.04 4.91 -27.67
N GLN A 106 -10.30 4.99 -26.57
CA GLN A 106 -9.23 4.06 -26.28
C GLN A 106 -9.68 2.98 -25.30
N ARG A 107 -9.27 1.75 -25.57
CA ARG A 107 -9.42 0.60 -24.66
C ARG A 107 -8.04 0.14 -24.21
N LYS A 108 -7.76 0.21 -22.91
CA LYS A 108 -6.47 -0.16 -22.31
C LYS A 108 -6.63 -1.26 -21.29
N LYS A 109 -5.74 -2.24 -21.35
CA LYS A 109 -5.66 -3.34 -20.36
C LYS A 109 -4.81 -2.92 -19.16
N PHE A 110 -5.29 -3.22 -17.96
CA PHE A 110 -4.57 -3.01 -16.70
C PHE A 110 -4.51 -4.32 -15.92
N THR A 111 -3.34 -4.63 -15.40
CA THR A 111 -3.20 -5.64 -14.34
C THR A 111 -3.59 -4.98 -13.02
N LEU A 112 -4.44 -5.64 -12.26
CA LEU A 112 -4.91 -5.12 -10.98
C LEU A 112 -3.80 -5.14 -9.94
N THR A 113 -3.66 -4.03 -9.23
CA THR A 113 -2.81 -3.93 -8.05
C THR A 113 -3.66 -4.00 -6.78
N THR A 114 -3.09 -4.50 -5.69
CA THR A 114 -3.80 -4.55 -4.41
C THR A 114 -3.10 -3.67 -3.38
N HIS A 115 -3.88 -2.82 -2.72
CA HIS A 115 -3.44 -1.96 -1.63
C HIS A 115 -4.16 -2.38 -0.35
N ARG A 116 -3.40 -2.49 0.73
CA ARG A 116 -3.96 -2.91 2.02
C ARG A 116 -4.19 -1.72 2.93
N SER A 117 -5.26 -1.76 3.70
CA SER A 117 -5.53 -0.85 4.81
C SER A 117 -5.84 -1.64 6.08
N GLY A 118 -5.53 -1.07 7.24
CA GLY A 118 -5.67 -1.75 8.52
C GLY A 118 -4.49 -2.67 8.86
N LYS A 119 -4.62 -3.43 9.93
CA LYS A 119 -3.64 -4.39 10.44
C LYS A 119 -4.34 -5.70 10.76
N GLU A 120 -3.73 -6.81 10.39
CA GLU A 120 -4.19 -8.15 10.73
C GLU A 120 -4.22 -8.34 12.25
N GLU A 121 -5.01 -9.30 12.73
CA GLU A 121 -5.01 -9.71 14.14
C GLU A 121 -3.60 -10.16 14.56
N ASP A 122 -3.22 -9.84 15.80
CA ASP A 122 -1.93 -10.22 16.33
C ASP A 122 -1.73 -11.76 16.26
N GLY A 123 -0.57 -12.17 15.77
CA GLY A 123 -0.30 -13.59 15.49
C GLY A 123 -0.63 -14.05 14.08
N TYR A 124 -1.11 -13.17 13.22
CA TYR A 124 -1.43 -13.46 11.83
C TYR A 124 -0.71 -12.52 10.87
N VAL A 125 -0.68 -12.89 9.58
CA VAL A 125 -0.09 -12.10 8.50
C VAL A 125 -0.79 -12.40 7.18
N VAL A 126 -0.93 -11.39 6.33
CA VAL A 126 -1.34 -11.58 4.93
C VAL A 126 -0.22 -12.29 4.18
N ALA A 127 -0.47 -13.51 3.75
CA ALA A 127 0.45 -14.30 2.94
C ALA A 127 0.41 -13.89 1.47
N SER A 128 -0.80 -13.72 0.94
CA SER A 128 -1.04 -13.26 -0.44
C SER A 128 -2.43 -12.68 -0.59
N ILE A 129 -2.61 -11.90 -1.65
CA ILE A 129 -3.92 -11.42 -2.10
C ILE A 129 -4.05 -11.80 -3.57
N HIS A 130 -5.15 -12.44 -3.91
CA HIS A 130 -5.50 -12.84 -5.27
C HIS A 130 -6.77 -12.12 -5.68
N THR A 131 -6.81 -11.67 -6.94
CA THR A 131 -7.99 -11.04 -7.55
C THR A 131 -8.47 -11.89 -8.73
N GLU A 132 -9.78 -11.94 -8.94
CA GLU A 132 -10.38 -12.61 -10.08
C GLU A 132 -11.45 -11.69 -10.72
N PRO A 133 -11.18 -11.23 -11.96
CA PRO A 133 -9.96 -11.43 -12.76
C PRO A 133 -8.74 -10.68 -12.20
N ASP A 134 -7.56 -11.05 -12.66
CA ASP A 134 -6.30 -10.36 -12.36
C ASP A 134 -6.05 -9.13 -13.24
N THR A 135 -6.83 -9.00 -14.32
CA THR A 135 -6.75 -7.91 -15.29
C THR A 135 -8.13 -7.42 -15.68
N ILE A 136 -8.23 -6.12 -15.92
CA ILE A 136 -9.44 -5.45 -16.40
C ILE A 136 -9.12 -4.52 -17.57
N TYR A 137 -10.16 -4.13 -18.32
CA TYR A 137 -10.05 -3.13 -19.37
C TYR A 137 -10.77 -1.86 -18.95
N ALA A 138 -10.14 -0.72 -19.17
CA ALA A 138 -10.77 0.59 -19.10
C ALA A 138 -10.97 1.12 -20.54
N THR A 139 -12.16 1.64 -20.83
CA THR A 139 -12.52 2.21 -22.13
C THR A 139 -13.01 3.62 -21.90
N GLY A 140 -12.49 4.58 -22.63
CA GLY A 140 -12.85 6.00 -22.53
C GLY A 140 -12.05 6.88 -23.48
N PRO A 141 -12.19 8.22 -23.37
CA PRO A 141 -11.41 9.17 -24.16
C PRO A 141 -9.90 8.93 -24.01
N GLU A 142 -9.15 9.05 -25.11
CA GLU A 142 -7.70 8.82 -25.10
C GLU A 142 -6.98 9.68 -24.05
N SER A 143 -7.32 10.96 -23.96
CA SER A 143 -6.76 11.88 -22.98
C SER A 143 -7.00 11.45 -21.53
N THR A 144 -8.19 10.89 -21.27
CA THR A 144 -8.58 10.42 -19.94
C THR A 144 -7.91 9.08 -19.61
N ILE A 145 -7.91 8.14 -20.55
CA ILE A 145 -7.21 6.85 -20.39
C ILE A 145 -5.71 7.06 -20.20
N GLY A 146 -5.12 8.06 -20.88
CA GLY A 146 -3.70 8.42 -20.75
C GLY A 146 -3.31 8.88 -19.34
N ARG A 147 -4.24 9.42 -18.55
CA ARG A 147 -4.02 9.84 -17.16
C ARG A 147 -3.97 8.67 -16.17
N ILE A 148 -4.50 7.51 -16.55
CA ILE A 148 -4.54 6.32 -15.70
C ILE A 148 -3.19 5.60 -15.80
N SER A 149 -2.45 5.60 -14.70
CA SER A 149 -1.19 4.86 -14.58
C SER A 149 -1.44 3.40 -14.18
N SER A 150 -2.28 3.18 -13.17
CA SER A 150 -2.64 1.85 -12.69
C SER A 150 -4.08 1.79 -12.18
N VAL A 151 -4.60 0.58 -12.09
CA VAL A 151 -5.91 0.30 -11.49
C VAL A 151 -5.70 -0.72 -10.38
N GLY A 152 -6.33 -0.51 -9.24
CA GLY A 152 -6.15 -1.37 -8.09
C GLY A 152 -7.37 -1.46 -7.20
N LEU A 153 -7.26 -2.31 -6.19
CA LEU A 153 -8.25 -2.53 -5.15
C LEU A 153 -7.68 -2.08 -3.81
N LEU A 154 -8.47 -1.34 -3.03
CA LEU A 154 -8.16 -1.07 -1.64
C LEU A 154 -8.89 -2.11 -0.77
N ILE A 155 -8.12 -2.96 -0.10
CA ILE A 155 -8.62 -4.09 0.68
C ILE A 155 -8.35 -3.85 2.15
N ASN A 156 -9.43 -3.83 2.94
CA ASN A 156 -9.31 -3.74 4.39
C ASN A 156 -8.97 -5.11 4.98
N VAL A 157 -7.84 -5.19 5.67
CA VAL A 157 -7.33 -6.40 6.34
C VAL A 157 -7.43 -6.31 7.87
N ASP A 158 -8.09 -5.26 8.38
CA ASP A 158 -8.17 -4.98 9.81
C ASP A 158 -8.81 -6.13 10.58
N GLY A 159 -8.08 -6.64 11.59
CA GLY A 159 -8.54 -7.73 12.45
C GLY A 159 -8.69 -9.09 11.75
N LEU A 160 -8.21 -9.28 10.52
CA LEU A 160 -8.29 -10.57 9.84
C LEU A 160 -7.39 -11.61 10.52
N ASN A 161 -7.96 -12.78 10.81
CA ASN A 161 -7.29 -13.95 11.40
C ASN A 161 -7.50 -15.24 10.60
N LYS A 162 -8.20 -15.16 9.49
CA LYS A 162 -8.45 -16.29 8.58
C LYS A 162 -8.56 -15.83 7.14
N THR A 163 -8.28 -16.70 6.20
CA THR A 163 -8.50 -16.48 4.78
C THR A 163 -9.92 -16.03 4.51
N THR A 164 -10.06 -14.89 3.85
CA THR A 164 -11.33 -14.20 3.62
C THR A 164 -11.43 -13.81 2.16
N SER A 165 -12.61 -14.03 1.57
CA SER A 165 -12.93 -13.57 0.21
C SER A 165 -13.97 -12.47 0.26
N GLY A 166 -13.92 -11.57 -0.71
CA GLY A 166 -14.84 -10.44 -0.82
C GLY A 166 -14.86 -9.86 -2.22
N LYS A 167 -15.60 -8.75 -2.36
CA LYS A 167 -15.64 -7.93 -3.57
C LYS A 167 -15.13 -6.54 -3.27
N GLY A 168 -14.33 -6.00 -4.16
CA GLY A 168 -13.78 -4.66 -4.07
C GLY A 168 -14.06 -3.86 -5.33
N LYS A 169 -14.30 -2.56 -5.18
CA LYS A 169 -14.40 -1.64 -6.31
C LYS A 169 -13.01 -1.29 -6.82
N ALA A 170 -12.88 -1.28 -8.15
CA ALA A 170 -11.66 -0.84 -8.79
C ALA A 170 -11.47 0.68 -8.62
N VAL A 171 -10.25 1.08 -8.27
CA VAL A 171 -9.83 2.47 -8.07
C VAL A 171 -8.73 2.81 -9.05
N PHE A 172 -8.83 3.98 -9.66
CA PHE A 172 -7.82 4.48 -10.59
C PHE A 172 -6.73 5.27 -9.86
N TYR A 173 -5.49 5.11 -10.32
CA TYR A 173 -4.33 5.83 -9.80
C TYR A 173 -3.58 6.55 -10.92
N ASP A 174 -3.13 7.77 -10.64
CA ASP A 174 -2.24 8.54 -11.50
C ASP A 174 -0.78 8.06 -11.42
N ALA A 175 0.11 8.70 -12.18
CA ALA A 175 1.54 8.38 -12.19
C ALA A 175 2.25 8.63 -10.83
N ASN A 176 1.65 9.41 -9.94
CA ASN A 176 2.16 9.67 -8.59
C ASN A 176 1.58 8.72 -7.54
N GLY A 177 0.73 7.77 -7.96
CA GLY A 177 0.05 6.84 -7.05
C GLY A 177 -1.13 7.46 -6.28
N LYS A 178 -1.60 8.65 -6.69
CA LYS A 178 -2.77 9.31 -6.12
C LYS A 178 -4.04 8.79 -6.79
N THR A 179 -5.10 8.61 -6.01
CA THR A 179 -6.42 8.22 -6.52
C THR A 179 -7.01 9.30 -7.41
N ILE A 180 -7.66 8.87 -8.48
CA ILE A 180 -8.44 9.71 -9.38
C ILE A 180 -9.91 9.48 -9.05
N ASP A 181 -10.56 10.44 -8.42
CA ASP A 181 -11.91 10.26 -7.84
C ASP A 181 -13.03 10.24 -8.90
N SER A 182 -12.81 10.84 -10.06
CA SER A 182 -13.79 10.88 -11.13
C SER A 182 -13.13 10.90 -12.51
N LEU A 183 -13.49 9.92 -13.31
CA LEU A 183 -13.15 9.82 -14.74
C LEU A 183 -14.47 9.66 -15.52
N GLY A 184 -15.27 10.73 -15.57
CA GLY A 184 -16.66 10.77 -16.03
C GLY A 184 -17.05 9.87 -17.21
N ASN A 185 -16.19 9.76 -18.23
CA ASN A 185 -16.47 9.01 -19.44
C ASN A 185 -15.63 7.73 -19.59
N VAL A 186 -15.18 7.14 -18.46
CA VAL A 186 -14.45 5.87 -18.46
C VAL A 186 -15.34 4.75 -17.95
N THR A 187 -15.44 3.69 -18.72
CA THR A 187 -16.13 2.44 -18.34
C THR A 187 -15.09 1.35 -18.08
N LEU A 188 -15.32 0.57 -17.04
CA LEU A 188 -14.53 -0.64 -16.75
C LEU A 188 -15.24 -1.87 -17.30
N SER A 189 -14.48 -2.87 -17.74
CA SER A 189 -15.03 -4.17 -18.10
C SER A 189 -15.68 -4.87 -16.90
N GLN A 190 -15.25 -4.50 -15.69
CA GLN A 190 -15.81 -4.97 -14.43
C GLN A 190 -15.51 -3.92 -13.33
N GLU A 191 -16.56 -3.41 -12.68
CA GLU A 191 -16.42 -2.39 -11.63
C GLU A 191 -16.10 -3.01 -10.28
N GLU A 192 -16.67 -4.18 -10.00
CA GLU A 192 -16.42 -4.95 -8.78
C GLU A 192 -15.65 -6.22 -9.11
N VAL A 193 -14.54 -6.42 -8.42
CA VAL A 193 -13.62 -7.55 -8.61
C VAL A 193 -13.63 -8.43 -7.38
N ASP A 194 -13.71 -9.72 -7.59
CA ASP A 194 -13.59 -10.69 -6.52
C ASP A 194 -12.13 -10.75 -6.03
N TYR A 195 -11.94 -10.81 -4.72
CA TYR A 195 -10.62 -10.98 -4.14
C TYR A 195 -10.62 -12.02 -3.03
N THR A 196 -9.46 -12.62 -2.82
CA THR A 196 -9.20 -13.52 -1.69
C THR A 196 -7.92 -13.09 -0.99
N VAL A 197 -8.03 -12.77 0.29
CA VAL A 197 -6.90 -12.50 1.19
C VAL A 197 -6.55 -13.80 1.88
N VAL A 198 -5.36 -14.33 1.60
CA VAL A 198 -4.83 -15.53 2.27
C VAL A 198 -4.13 -15.09 3.55
N ILE A 199 -4.63 -15.55 4.68
CA ILE A 199 -4.06 -15.28 6.00
C ILE A 199 -3.32 -16.51 6.50
N HIS A 200 -2.10 -16.30 6.96
CA HIS A 200 -1.27 -17.29 7.63
C HIS A 200 -1.10 -16.96 9.11
N LYS A 201 -0.99 -17.97 9.94
CA LYS A 201 -0.62 -17.86 11.35
C LYS A 201 0.89 -17.63 11.48
N LYS A 202 1.30 -16.88 12.46
CA LYS A 202 2.71 -16.69 12.84
C LYS A 202 3.07 -17.65 13.96
N LYS A 203 4.32 -18.11 13.97
CA LYS A 203 4.90 -18.93 15.05
C LYS A 203 6.38 -18.63 15.15
N ASP A 204 6.86 -18.52 16.39
CA ASP A 204 8.29 -18.42 16.64
C ASP A 204 8.90 -19.83 16.74
N LEU A 205 9.87 -20.11 15.87
CA LEU A 205 10.59 -21.36 15.84
C LEU A 205 11.99 -21.16 16.42
N LYS A 206 12.42 -22.14 17.23
CA LYS A 206 13.79 -22.19 17.72
C LYS A 206 14.72 -22.69 16.61
N ILE A 207 15.92 -22.16 16.59
CA ILE A 207 16.97 -22.68 15.71
C ILE A 207 17.76 -23.72 16.47
N ALA A 208 17.86 -24.93 15.91
CA ALA A 208 18.60 -26.05 16.47
C ALA A 208 19.82 -26.32 15.59
N VAL A 209 20.97 -26.43 16.23
CA VAL A 209 22.25 -26.82 15.60
C VAL A 209 23.11 -27.53 16.63
N ASN A 210 23.87 -28.51 16.19
CA ASN A 210 24.84 -29.23 17.01
C ASN A 210 26.26 -28.98 16.48
N ALA A 211 27.26 -29.07 17.35
CA ALA A 211 28.65 -29.16 16.93
C ALA A 211 29.03 -30.62 16.74
N THR A 212 29.86 -30.90 15.74
CA THR A 212 30.42 -32.24 15.44
C THR A 212 31.91 -32.16 15.32
N GLY A 213 32.56 -33.31 15.54
CA GLY A 213 34.02 -33.43 15.49
C GLY A 213 34.69 -33.23 16.86
N ILE A 214 35.98 -33.47 16.85
CA ILE A 214 36.83 -33.34 18.05
C ILE A 214 37.80 -32.18 17.84
N PRO A 215 37.82 -31.17 18.72
CA PRO A 215 38.78 -30.07 18.65
C PRO A 215 40.23 -30.57 18.72
N GLN A 216 41.17 -29.71 18.42
CA GLN A 216 42.62 -30.01 18.59
C GLN A 216 42.89 -30.41 20.02
N SER A 217 43.84 -31.35 20.21
CA SER A 217 44.30 -31.78 21.56
C SER A 217 44.59 -30.58 22.46
N GLY A 218 44.08 -30.61 23.69
CA GLY A 218 44.19 -29.50 24.64
C GLY A 218 43.09 -28.44 24.54
N TYR A 219 42.08 -28.65 23.69
CA TYR A 219 40.92 -27.75 23.59
C TYR A 219 39.62 -28.52 23.75
N SER A 220 38.59 -27.84 24.22
CA SER A 220 37.24 -28.36 24.36
C SER A 220 36.20 -27.32 23.95
N LEU A 221 35.02 -27.77 23.49
CA LEU A 221 33.90 -26.88 23.22
C LEU A 221 33.41 -26.28 24.52
N GLU A 222 33.34 -24.97 24.60
CA GLU A 222 32.84 -24.22 25.75
C GLU A 222 31.36 -23.91 25.61
N SER A 223 31.00 -23.31 24.47
CA SER A 223 29.60 -22.97 24.15
C SER A 223 29.36 -23.01 22.65
N LEU A 224 28.07 -23.16 22.31
CA LEU A 224 27.57 -23.01 20.96
C LEU A 224 26.56 -21.87 20.96
N ASP A 225 26.96 -20.73 20.43
CA ASP A 225 26.15 -19.53 20.37
C ASP A 225 25.45 -19.42 19.06
N ILE A 226 24.13 -19.19 19.10
CA ILE A 226 23.25 -19.05 17.93
C ILE A 226 22.63 -17.66 17.97
N SER A 227 22.74 -16.90 16.90
CA SER A 227 22.17 -15.56 16.81
C SER A 227 21.51 -15.31 15.44
N PRO A 228 20.18 -15.05 15.40
CA PRO A 228 19.20 -15.11 16.49
C PRO A 228 18.92 -16.55 16.94
N LYS A 229 18.43 -16.75 18.17
CA LYS A 229 18.04 -18.07 18.70
C LYS A 229 16.68 -18.55 18.25
N THR A 230 15.81 -17.59 17.91
CA THR A 230 14.44 -17.82 17.41
C THR A 230 14.17 -16.92 16.24
N VAL A 231 13.33 -17.36 15.33
CA VAL A 231 12.84 -16.58 14.20
C VAL A 231 11.35 -16.75 14.08
N SER A 232 10.67 -15.68 13.67
CA SER A 232 9.24 -15.70 13.43
C SER A 232 8.96 -16.16 12.01
N VAL A 233 8.11 -17.16 11.88
CA VAL A 233 7.68 -17.73 10.59
C VAL A 233 6.18 -17.63 10.44
N SER A 234 5.71 -17.72 9.21
CA SER A 234 4.29 -17.80 8.89
C SER A 234 4.01 -18.99 7.97
N GLY A 235 2.83 -19.56 8.11
CA GLY A 235 2.39 -20.69 7.30
C GLY A 235 0.97 -21.11 7.62
N ASN A 236 0.51 -22.16 6.93
CA ASN A 236 -0.75 -22.79 7.28
C ASN A 236 -0.69 -23.31 8.72
N GLU A 237 -1.77 -23.13 9.48
CA GLU A 237 -1.83 -23.49 10.90
C GLU A 237 -1.46 -24.95 11.17
N SER A 238 -2.04 -25.88 10.43
CA SER A 238 -1.77 -27.31 10.59
C SER A 238 -0.32 -27.69 10.29
N LEU A 239 0.33 -26.99 9.35
CA LEU A 239 1.74 -27.18 9.06
C LEU A 239 2.61 -26.64 10.21
N LEU A 240 2.30 -25.44 10.71
CA LEU A 240 3.06 -24.82 11.80
C LEU A 240 2.94 -25.59 13.13
N GLU A 241 1.81 -26.26 13.38
CA GLU A 241 1.64 -27.11 14.57
C GLU A 241 2.60 -28.29 14.58
N SER A 242 2.96 -28.81 13.41
CA SER A 242 3.89 -29.95 13.28
C SER A 242 5.37 -29.57 13.37
N ILE A 243 5.71 -28.27 13.28
CA ILE A 243 7.11 -27.78 13.25
C ILE A 243 7.42 -27.05 14.55
N ASN A 244 8.47 -27.48 15.24
CA ASN A 244 8.89 -26.87 16.52
C ASN A 244 10.27 -26.21 16.47
N SER A 245 11.10 -26.56 15.48
CA SER A 245 12.45 -26.03 15.29
C SER A 245 12.79 -25.95 13.80
N ILE A 246 13.80 -25.15 13.51
CA ILE A 246 14.53 -25.16 12.24
C ILE A 246 15.86 -25.84 12.54
N ASP A 247 16.08 -27.02 11.98
CA ASP A 247 17.26 -27.82 12.21
C ASP A 247 18.32 -27.50 11.17
N LEU A 248 19.44 -26.93 11.62
CA LEU A 248 20.58 -26.60 10.76
C LEU A 248 21.57 -27.75 10.71
N PRO A 249 22.34 -27.87 9.62
CA PRO A 249 23.45 -28.82 9.56
C PRO A 249 24.45 -28.56 10.69
N PRO A 250 25.05 -29.63 11.21
CA PRO A 250 26.00 -29.49 12.33
C PRO A 250 27.21 -28.64 11.94
N LEU A 251 27.74 -27.91 12.92
CA LEU A 251 28.97 -27.13 12.78
C LEU A 251 30.17 -28.05 13.10
N ASP A 252 31.02 -28.29 12.12
CA ASP A 252 32.23 -29.10 12.29
C ASP A 252 33.32 -28.26 12.98
N ILE A 253 33.83 -28.79 14.12
CA ILE A 253 34.91 -28.22 14.92
C ILE A 253 36.16 -29.12 14.96
N SER A 254 36.24 -30.12 14.06
CA SER A 254 37.34 -31.06 13.99
C SER A 254 38.69 -30.38 13.83
N GLY A 255 39.64 -30.71 14.73
CA GLY A 255 41.00 -30.24 14.68
C GLY A 255 41.20 -28.73 14.88
N THR A 256 40.19 -28.01 15.31
CA THR A 256 40.25 -26.55 15.53
C THR A 256 40.76 -26.21 16.95
N SER A 257 41.51 -25.12 17.06
CA SER A 257 42.05 -24.58 18.34
C SER A 257 41.57 -23.15 18.63
N SER A 258 40.65 -22.63 17.80
CA SER A 258 40.06 -21.32 17.92
C SER A 258 38.56 -21.40 17.65
N ASP A 259 37.81 -20.36 18.01
CA ASP A 259 36.38 -20.24 17.74
C ASP A 259 36.09 -20.43 16.27
N VAL A 260 35.01 -21.15 15.98
CA VAL A 260 34.52 -21.40 14.62
C VAL A 260 33.18 -20.71 14.45
N GLN A 261 33.05 -19.88 13.42
CA GLN A 261 31.82 -19.19 13.07
C GLN A 261 31.34 -19.58 11.69
N LYS A 262 30.03 -19.80 11.56
CA LYS A 262 29.39 -20.08 10.26
C LYS A 262 28.06 -19.36 10.18
N VAL A 263 27.79 -18.78 9.02
CA VAL A 263 26.49 -18.15 8.70
C VAL A 263 25.69 -19.10 7.82
N TYR A 264 24.44 -19.31 8.18
CA TYR A 264 23.48 -20.11 7.44
C TYR A 264 22.39 -19.23 6.87
N SER A 265 21.92 -19.51 5.64
CA SER A 265 20.69 -18.96 5.08
C SER A 265 19.53 -19.82 5.54
N LEU A 266 18.54 -19.23 6.22
CA LEU A 266 17.39 -19.95 6.74
C LEU A 266 16.46 -20.45 5.64
N ASP A 267 16.41 -19.77 4.49
CA ASP A 267 15.54 -20.14 3.37
C ASP A 267 15.79 -21.57 2.89
N ASP A 268 17.02 -22.06 3.02
CA ASP A 268 17.42 -23.42 2.61
C ASP A 268 16.89 -24.52 3.53
N TYR A 269 16.46 -24.15 4.74
CA TYR A 269 16.07 -25.10 5.80
C TYR A 269 14.62 -24.94 6.24
N LEU A 270 13.86 -24.02 5.62
CA LEU A 270 12.44 -23.88 5.88
C LEU A 270 11.64 -25.02 5.26
N ALA A 271 10.64 -25.51 5.98
CA ALA A 271 9.68 -26.44 5.43
C ALA A 271 8.88 -25.78 4.28
N LYS A 272 8.55 -26.56 3.26
CA LYS A 272 7.75 -26.07 2.14
C LYS A 272 6.40 -25.53 2.61
N GLY A 273 6.08 -24.28 2.24
CA GLY A 273 4.86 -23.59 2.67
C GLY A 273 5.01 -22.81 3.98
N VAL A 274 6.24 -22.73 4.51
CA VAL A 274 6.63 -21.83 5.61
C VAL A 274 7.49 -20.71 5.07
N SER A 275 7.27 -19.49 5.52
CA SER A 275 8.03 -18.29 5.12
C SER A 275 8.44 -17.51 6.35
N LEU A 276 9.61 -16.87 6.30
CA LEU A 276 10.01 -15.90 7.33
C LEU A 276 9.08 -14.69 7.30
N THR A 277 8.77 -14.14 8.47
CA THR A 277 7.98 -12.91 8.59
C THR A 277 8.83 -11.65 8.56
N GLU A 278 10.13 -11.79 8.76
CA GLU A 278 11.11 -10.71 8.76
C GLU A 278 12.08 -10.84 7.59
N PRO A 279 12.65 -9.72 7.08
CA PRO A 279 13.54 -9.76 5.92
C PRO A 279 14.91 -10.37 6.21
N ASN A 280 15.29 -10.51 7.50
CA ASN A 280 16.57 -11.13 7.86
C ASN A 280 16.44 -12.66 7.80
N ASN A 281 17.09 -13.27 6.83
CA ASN A 281 17.07 -14.71 6.57
C ASN A 281 18.37 -15.42 6.98
N THR A 282 19.25 -14.79 7.77
CA THR A 282 20.53 -15.37 8.15
C THR A 282 20.65 -15.62 9.65
N VAL A 283 21.33 -16.72 9.99
CA VAL A 283 21.70 -17.09 11.35
C VAL A 283 23.19 -17.31 11.43
N THR A 284 23.80 -16.72 12.43
CA THR A 284 25.21 -16.91 12.77
C THR A 284 25.34 -17.90 13.89
N VAL A 285 26.11 -18.96 13.68
CA VAL A 285 26.44 -19.97 14.67
C VAL A 285 27.92 -19.87 15.02
N THR A 286 28.25 -19.74 16.30
CA THR A 286 29.62 -19.62 16.79
C THR A 286 29.86 -20.70 17.82
N ALA A 287 30.82 -21.59 17.55
CA ALA A 287 31.36 -22.52 18.54
C ALA A 287 32.54 -21.85 19.23
N ARG A 288 32.44 -21.65 20.53
CA ARG A 288 33.53 -21.11 21.35
C ARG A 288 34.35 -22.27 21.93
N LEU A 289 35.64 -22.18 21.75
CA LEU A 289 36.58 -23.19 22.25
C LEU A 289 37.40 -22.63 23.42
N LYS A 290 37.63 -23.46 24.44
CA LYS A 290 38.52 -23.17 25.55
C LYS A 290 39.69 -24.12 25.62
N LYS A 291 40.85 -23.61 26.03
CA LYS A 291 42.01 -24.42 26.29
C LYS A 291 41.83 -25.16 27.62
N ASN A 292 42.08 -26.49 27.60
CA ASN A 292 42.04 -27.28 28.81
C ASN A 292 43.28 -26.94 29.65
N VAL A 293 43.08 -26.57 30.90
CA VAL A 293 44.16 -26.39 31.85
C VAL A 293 44.54 -27.79 32.39
N GLU A 294 45.73 -28.26 32.03
CA GLU A 294 46.29 -29.44 32.70
C GLU A 294 46.53 -29.07 34.16
N THR A 295 45.74 -29.59 35.07
CA THR A 295 46.06 -29.58 36.49
C THR A 295 47.17 -30.60 36.69
N THR A 296 48.41 -30.12 36.70
CA THR A 296 49.53 -30.93 37.16
C THR A 296 49.33 -31.15 38.69
N GLU A 297 48.83 -32.33 39.04
CA GLU A 297 48.95 -32.79 40.42
C GLU A 297 50.43 -33.06 40.67
N GLU A 298 51.12 -32.10 41.31
CA GLU A 298 52.42 -32.37 41.94
C GLU A 298 52.21 -33.37 43.08
N THR A 299 52.54 -34.63 42.81
CA THR A 299 52.69 -35.65 43.84
C THR A 299 53.93 -35.31 44.58
N THR A 300 53.81 -34.54 45.70
CA THR A 300 54.85 -34.38 46.66
C THR A 300 54.72 -35.54 47.60
N THR A 301 55.57 -36.54 47.37
CA THR A 301 55.90 -37.56 48.39
C THR A 301 56.84 -36.89 49.44
N GLU A 302 56.33 -36.62 50.63
CA GLU A 302 57.15 -36.43 51.78
C GLU A 302 56.69 -37.29 52.92
N SER A 303 57.67 -38.00 53.42
CA SER A 303 57.68 -39.04 54.45
C SER A 303 57.32 -38.50 55.87
N LYS A 304 56.51 -39.29 56.49
CA LYS A 304 56.42 -39.62 57.91
C LYS A 304 57.36 -38.86 58.90
N GLU A 305 56.72 -38.18 59.84
CA GLU A 305 57.10 -38.36 61.25
C GLU A 305 55.96 -38.02 62.20
N GLU A 306 55.82 -38.88 63.18
CA GLU A 306 54.85 -39.05 64.22
C GLU A 306 55.12 -38.06 65.35
N SER A 307 54.08 -37.42 65.93
CA SER A 307 53.93 -37.26 67.41
C SER A 307 52.63 -36.58 67.78
N LYS A 308 51.78 -37.21 68.29
CA LYS A 308 51.04 -37.43 69.55
C LYS A 308 50.71 -36.18 70.37
N SER A 309 49.48 -36.19 70.79
CA SER A 309 48.77 -35.70 71.95
C SER A 309 47.92 -34.43 71.78
N THR A 310 46.74 -34.52 72.09
CA THR A 310 45.87 -34.68 73.22
C THR A 310 44.89 -33.49 73.31
N GLU A 311 43.64 -33.86 73.35
CA GLU A 311 42.50 -33.27 74.10
C GLU A 311 42.24 -31.75 74.01
N GLU A 312 41.16 -31.22 74.04
CA GLU A 312 39.82 -31.54 74.54
C GLU A 312 38.88 -30.37 74.13
N SER A 313 37.68 -30.72 73.73
CA SER A 313 36.47 -30.34 74.43
C SER A 313 35.83 -28.98 74.16
N THR A 314 34.65 -29.14 73.76
CA THR A 314 33.39 -28.59 74.22
C THR A 314 32.81 -27.30 73.64
N THR A 315 31.64 -27.58 73.08
CA THR A 315 30.30 -27.01 73.31
C THR A 315 29.96 -25.65 72.75
N GLU A 316 28.92 -25.81 71.93
CA GLU A 316 27.53 -25.25 72.11
C GLU A 316 27.45 -23.74 72.06
N SER A 317 26.62 -23.23 71.33
CA SER A 317 25.19 -23.17 71.21
C SER A 317 24.78 -21.85 70.54
N LYS A 318 23.83 -21.98 69.68
CA LYS A 318 22.47 -21.40 69.70
C LYS A 318 22.27 -19.91 69.58
N GLU A 319 21.36 -19.73 68.65
CA GLU A 319 20.15 -18.88 68.70
C GLU A 319 20.36 -17.39 68.43
N GLU A 320 19.63 -16.93 67.57
CA GLU A 320 18.24 -16.66 67.24
C GLU A 320 17.99 -15.16 67.14
N SER A 321 17.13 -14.86 66.19
CA SER A 321 16.09 -13.81 66.17
C SER A 321 16.61 -12.38 66.03
N SER A 322 15.98 -11.57 65.35
CA SER A 322 14.63 -11.35 64.79
C SER A 322 14.45 -9.85 64.58
N PHE A 323 13.63 -9.55 63.69
CA PHE A 323 12.72 -8.40 63.68
C PHE A 323 13.17 -6.95 63.50
N GLY A 324 12.40 -6.32 62.65
CA GLY A 324 11.91 -4.94 62.76
C GLY A 324 12.21 -4.13 61.52
N SER A 325 11.33 -4.01 60.60
CA SER A 325 10.17 -3.08 60.49
C SER A 325 10.57 -1.61 60.31
N GLU A 326 9.95 -1.13 59.29
CA GLU A 326 9.28 0.16 59.11
C GLU A 326 10.05 1.29 58.39
N GLU A 327 9.46 1.60 57.31
CA GLU A 327 8.68 2.79 56.89
C GLU A 327 9.47 4.06 56.60
N GLY A 328 9.08 4.65 55.51
CA GLY A 328 8.90 6.10 55.43
C GLY A 328 9.53 6.78 54.23
N SER A 329 8.68 6.99 53.31
CA SER A 329 8.16 8.24 52.72
C SER A 329 9.08 9.07 51.80
N ASP A 330 8.42 9.34 50.68
CA ASP A 330 8.29 10.64 50.01
C ASP A 330 9.49 11.43 49.48
N GLY A 331 9.36 11.75 48.25
CA GLY A 331 10.04 12.89 47.71
C GLY A 331 10.22 12.96 46.19
N LYS A 332 9.12 13.23 45.47
CA LYS A 332 9.19 13.99 44.20
C LYS A 332 9.46 15.47 44.58
N PRO A 333 10.14 16.33 43.78
CA PRO A 333 9.66 16.72 42.47
C PRO A 333 10.72 17.19 41.45
N SER A 334 10.28 17.15 40.24
CA SER A 334 10.16 18.25 39.23
C SER A 334 11.40 19.01 38.71
N ILE A 335 11.37 19.06 37.39
CA ILE A 335 11.40 20.23 36.49
C ILE A 335 12.76 20.67 35.92
N LYS A 336 12.67 20.80 34.61
CA LYS A 336 13.10 21.81 33.63
C LYS A 336 14.21 21.35 32.69
N ASN A 337 13.81 21.24 31.41
CA ASN A 337 13.74 22.27 30.37
C ASN A 337 15.11 22.76 29.87
N SER A 338 15.26 22.62 28.62
CA SER A 338 15.58 23.60 27.56
C SER A 338 16.55 22.97 26.57
N SER A 339 16.17 22.96 25.36
CA SER A 339 16.10 23.89 24.26
C SER A 339 17.26 23.73 23.28
N SER A 340 16.83 23.60 22.04
CA SER A 340 17.35 24.24 20.84
C SER A 340 18.81 24.03 20.42
N ALA A 341 18.97 23.54 19.20
CA ALA A 341 19.60 24.36 18.16
C ALA A 341 19.59 23.63 16.81
N GLU A 342 19.04 24.33 15.87
CA GLU A 342 19.22 24.24 14.40
C GLU A 342 20.70 24.23 13.97
N LYS A 343 20.94 23.56 12.83
CA LYS A 343 21.84 24.04 11.74
C LYS A 343 21.66 23.10 10.57
N LYS A 344 21.02 23.46 9.54
CA LYS A 344 21.28 24.14 8.26
C LYS A 344 22.60 23.78 7.56
N ALA A 345 22.38 23.49 6.29
CA ALA A 345 23.24 23.67 5.10
C ALA A 345 24.24 22.53 4.85
N SER A 346 24.47 22.07 3.64
CA SER A 346 24.49 22.75 2.33
C SER A 346 24.53 21.73 1.19
N VAL A 347 23.91 22.10 0.13
CA VAL A 347 24.09 21.85 -1.29
C VAL A 347 25.55 21.55 -1.68
N GLU A 348 25.75 20.53 -2.50
CA GLU A 348 26.78 20.62 -3.55
C GLU A 348 26.38 19.79 -4.78
N GLU A 349 26.30 20.50 -5.84
CA GLU A 349 26.10 20.23 -7.23
C GLU A 349 27.41 19.66 -7.81
N SER A 350 27.39 18.60 -8.59
CA SER A 350 28.41 18.43 -9.61
C SER A 350 27.84 17.75 -10.85
N ARG A 351 28.00 18.50 -11.90
CA ARG A 351 27.72 18.30 -13.32
C ARG A 351 28.70 17.34 -13.98
N GLN A 352 28.20 16.85 -15.14
CA GLN A 352 28.93 16.42 -16.35
C GLN A 352 29.44 14.97 -16.37
N SER A 353 29.16 14.20 -17.41
CA SER A 353 29.51 14.47 -18.81
C SER A 353 28.78 13.55 -19.79
N THR A 354 28.43 14.11 -20.88
CA THR A 354 28.09 13.63 -22.20
C THR A 354 29.11 12.63 -22.79
N GLN A 355 28.65 11.56 -23.42
CA GLN A 355 29.34 11.10 -24.65
C GLN A 355 28.35 10.35 -25.56
N GLU A 356 28.33 10.86 -26.77
CA GLU A 356 27.73 10.33 -27.99
C GLU A 356 28.41 9.00 -28.41
N GLY A 357 27.61 8.15 -29.01
CA GLY A 357 28.08 6.96 -29.72
C GLY A 357 27.14 6.59 -30.84
N LYS A 358 27.50 6.97 -32.03
CA LYS A 358 26.91 6.84 -33.36
C LYS A 358 26.70 5.40 -33.81
N ALA A 359 25.54 5.19 -34.43
CA ALA A 359 25.26 4.49 -35.71
C ALA A 359 25.79 3.07 -35.98
N SER A 360 24.89 2.16 -36.34
CA SER A 360 24.92 1.58 -37.71
C SER A 360 23.62 0.91 -38.09
N VAL A 361 23.12 1.34 -39.23
CA VAL A 361 22.06 0.81 -40.07
C VAL A 361 22.52 -0.54 -40.64
N THR A 362 21.65 -1.55 -40.62
CA THR A 362 21.65 -2.58 -41.66
C THR A 362 20.21 -2.98 -41.97
N GLU A 363 19.77 -2.57 -43.13
CA GLU A 363 18.68 -3.15 -43.95
C GLU A 363 18.90 -4.66 -44.10
N ASN A 364 17.83 -5.44 -44.00
CA ASN A 364 17.69 -6.55 -44.90
C ASN A 364 16.21 -6.87 -45.20
N LYS A 365 15.97 -6.95 -46.49
CA LYS A 365 14.76 -7.22 -47.27
C LYS A 365 14.31 -8.67 -47.10
N SER A 366 13.03 -8.79 -47.23
CA SER A 366 12.10 -9.91 -47.53
C SER A 366 12.65 -11.12 -48.36
N PRO A 367 11.90 -12.25 -48.43
CA PRO A 367 10.61 -12.28 -49.14
C PRO A 367 9.38 -12.52 -48.28
#